data_659fa1d1c3ccb60289a6cc782fc67177
#
_entry.id   659fa1d1c3ccb60289a6cc782fc67177
#
_cell.length_a   1.000
_cell.length_b   1.000
_cell.length_c   1.000
_cell.angle_alpha   90.00
_cell.angle_beta   90.00
_cell.angle_gamma   90.00
#
_symmetry.space_group_name_H-M   'P 1'
#
loop_
_entity.id
_entity.type
_entity.pdbx_description
1 polymer ?
#
loop_
_entity_poly.entity_id
_entity_poly.type
_entity_poly.pdbx_seq_one_letter_code
_entity_poly.pdbx_strand_id
1 'polypeptide(L)'
;MAGPKPVRGHLFIGHTHWDHIQGLPFFSPLFVPGNEWDIYAPKGMEGELQQTLAGQMQYTYFPVPLDSLGATLRYHELLEQTVAVEDALITSRYLNHPALTLGYRVEVGGATFAYVTDHEPHGRTQACGRGQAEGWHHPEDSRHLEFIRGVDLLVHDAQYTAAEYPSKIGWGHSTVEYLVDIACDAGVKRLGLFHHDPMRTDEQLDRVVEMAQERAARLGSPLEIFAAAERESIELAGRASRRMRAVGARPNLTPVPLPAELSPPTRGQRVALAIRHEPTARLVREALAEDGLVATEIGKLSELPLLAEEHPALVIIEHGPGAQDGMEYCRELRAMTQYDLHDVPIVLVVDATHPEDLARGYLTGVTDWLVRPFNPAHVRTKARAWMLRSRLRWSPADLPANEIDRIAALEELDVLRAGREERFDRIARIAARVLDVPVSAVNLINRDQQVCKGMNCEGPDILPRAISLCAHTILGRDVMVIPDSREDERFGDNLLFTKYHYRFYAGVPLRTSQGHAVGTLCLFDSRPRHLQPEDHQALEDLAVIAQRELQEIRD
;
A
#
# COMPACT_ATOMS: atom_id res chain seq x y z
N MET A 1 25.36 -2.54 -19.22
CA MET A 1 25.87 -3.49 -20.22
C MET A 1 24.97 -3.43 -21.43
N ALA A 2 25.39 -2.82 -22.50
CA ALA A 2 24.65 -2.79 -23.75
C ALA A 2 24.88 -4.09 -24.49
N GLY A 3 23.95 -5.02 -24.43
CA GLY A 3 23.88 -6.11 -25.39
C GLY A 3 23.42 -5.58 -26.75
N PRO A 4 23.60 -6.33 -27.85
CA PRO A 4 23.27 -5.88 -29.20
C PRO A 4 21.77 -5.74 -29.51
N LYS A 5 20.87 -5.85 -28.49
CA LYS A 5 19.43 -5.69 -28.62
C LYS A 5 18.95 -4.61 -27.67
N PRO A 6 17.86 -3.88 -28.01
CA PRO A 6 17.21 -2.96 -27.10
C PRO A 6 16.90 -3.63 -25.76
N VAL A 7 17.16 -2.92 -24.67
CA VAL A 7 16.88 -3.39 -23.31
C VAL A 7 15.51 -2.87 -22.90
N ARG A 8 14.68 -3.74 -22.35
CA ARG A 8 13.48 -3.37 -21.61
C ARG A 8 13.74 -3.57 -20.13
N GLY A 9 13.42 -2.55 -19.33
CA GLY A 9 13.65 -2.58 -17.90
C GLY A 9 12.54 -1.93 -17.10
N HIS A 10 12.53 -2.25 -15.81
CA HIS A 10 11.57 -1.72 -14.83
C HIS A 10 12.35 -1.12 -13.67
N LEU A 11 12.04 0.12 -13.31
CA LEU A 11 12.68 0.87 -12.24
C LEU A 11 11.65 1.20 -11.17
N PHE A 12 11.83 0.69 -9.95
CA PHE A 12 10.98 0.96 -8.80
C PHE A 12 11.68 1.94 -7.88
N ILE A 13 11.06 3.11 -7.67
CA ILE A 13 11.56 4.20 -6.83
C ILE A 13 10.77 4.17 -5.52
N GLY A 14 11.44 4.07 -4.37
CA GLY A 14 10.81 4.09 -3.05
C GLY A 14 10.13 5.44 -2.78
N HIS A 15 10.83 6.53 -3.02
CA HIS A 15 10.33 7.91 -2.98
C HIS A 15 11.27 8.85 -3.72
N THR A 16 10.91 10.12 -3.83
CA THR A 16 11.61 11.08 -4.69
C THR A 16 12.47 12.09 -3.93
N HIS A 17 12.93 11.77 -2.70
CA HIS A 17 14.01 12.56 -2.09
C HIS A 17 15.27 12.46 -2.96
N TRP A 18 16.07 13.49 -2.94
CA TRP A 18 17.13 13.66 -3.93
C TRP A 18 18.21 12.58 -3.86
N ASP A 19 18.55 12.13 -2.68
CA ASP A 19 19.50 11.04 -2.44
C ASP A 19 19.05 9.69 -3.03
N HIS A 20 17.74 9.51 -3.31
CA HIS A 20 17.19 8.32 -3.95
C HIS A 20 17.02 8.45 -5.46
N ILE A 21 17.01 9.64 -6.03
CA ILE A 21 16.81 9.86 -7.47
C ILE A 21 18.00 10.53 -8.18
N GLN A 22 19.00 11.05 -7.44
CA GLN A 22 20.14 11.78 -8.02
C GLN A 22 20.97 10.95 -9.01
N GLY A 23 20.93 9.62 -8.94
CA GLY A 23 21.60 8.72 -9.88
C GLY A 23 20.90 8.61 -11.24
N LEU A 24 19.60 8.96 -11.33
CA LEU A 24 18.82 8.80 -12.55
C LEU A 24 19.39 9.54 -13.77
N PRO A 25 19.82 10.82 -13.65
CA PRO A 25 20.44 11.55 -14.77
C PRO A 25 21.72 10.90 -15.30
N PHE A 26 22.36 10.04 -14.53
CA PHE A 26 23.62 9.36 -14.89
C PHE A 26 23.40 7.89 -15.27
N PHE A 27 22.15 7.41 -15.27
CA PHE A 27 21.84 6.04 -15.64
C PHE A 27 21.89 5.85 -17.14
N SER A 28 23.06 5.51 -17.66
CA SER A 28 23.37 5.44 -19.10
C SER A 28 22.36 4.65 -19.94
N PRO A 29 21.69 3.58 -19.48
CA PRO A 29 20.68 2.87 -20.27
C PRO A 29 19.48 3.73 -20.72
N LEU A 30 19.19 4.86 -20.04
CA LEU A 30 18.13 5.79 -20.44
C LEU A 30 18.50 6.62 -21.68
N PHE A 31 19.79 6.73 -22.00
CA PHE A 31 20.28 7.50 -23.16
C PHE A 31 20.35 6.67 -24.44
N VAL A 32 20.15 5.36 -24.36
CA VAL A 32 20.31 4.46 -25.51
C VAL A 32 19.01 4.41 -26.32
N PRO A 33 19.02 4.85 -27.60
CA PRO A 33 17.86 4.78 -28.46
C PRO A 33 17.36 3.34 -28.63
N GLY A 34 16.03 3.17 -28.56
CA GLY A 34 15.39 1.87 -28.69
C GLY A 34 15.27 1.09 -27.38
N ASN A 35 15.89 1.52 -26.29
CA ASN A 35 15.59 0.99 -24.96
C ASN A 35 14.21 1.45 -24.50
N GLU A 36 13.56 0.65 -23.67
CA GLU A 36 12.26 0.94 -23.05
C GLU A 36 12.38 0.77 -21.54
N TRP A 37 11.90 1.77 -20.79
CA TRP A 37 11.90 1.74 -19.33
C TRP A 37 10.54 2.10 -18.78
N ASP A 38 10.02 1.23 -17.91
CA ASP A 38 8.84 1.48 -17.10
C ASP A 38 9.31 1.93 -15.71
N ILE A 39 8.95 3.15 -15.28
CA ILE A 39 9.38 3.78 -14.03
C ILE A 39 8.20 3.85 -13.09
N TYR A 40 8.33 3.23 -11.94
CA TYR A 40 7.30 3.12 -10.90
C TYR A 40 7.72 3.91 -9.67
N ALA A 41 6.80 4.70 -9.09
CA ALA A 41 7.04 5.46 -7.86
C ALA A 41 5.72 5.68 -7.10
N PRO A 42 5.77 6.11 -5.82
CA PRO A 42 4.59 6.53 -5.09
C PRO A 42 3.82 7.61 -5.83
N LYS A 43 2.49 7.52 -5.83
CA LYS A 43 1.64 8.57 -6.39
C LYS A 43 1.81 9.84 -5.58
N GLY A 44 2.33 10.90 -6.22
CA GLY A 44 2.45 12.23 -5.63
C GLY A 44 1.09 12.92 -5.48
N MET A 45 1.02 13.91 -4.59
CA MET A 45 -0.15 14.79 -4.46
C MET A 45 -0.05 16.05 -5.33
N GLU A 46 1.16 16.43 -5.71
CA GLU A 46 1.45 17.58 -6.55
C GLU A 46 2.29 17.15 -7.75
N GLY A 47 1.71 17.24 -8.94
CA GLY A 47 2.39 16.93 -10.18
C GLY A 47 2.52 15.43 -10.48
N GLU A 48 2.76 15.14 -11.74
CA GLU A 48 3.03 13.80 -12.21
C GLU A 48 4.49 13.40 -11.91
N LEU A 49 4.74 12.11 -11.72
CA LEU A 49 6.09 11.55 -11.53
C LEU A 49 7.09 12.07 -12.58
N GLN A 50 6.64 12.16 -13.82
CA GLN A 50 7.46 12.71 -14.91
C GLN A 50 7.93 14.14 -14.62
N GLN A 51 7.07 15.00 -14.10
CA GLN A 51 7.42 16.39 -13.78
C GLN A 51 8.42 16.47 -12.64
N THR A 52 8.29 15.62 -11.62
CA THR A 52 9.23 15.53 -10.50
C THR A 52 10.62 15.12 -10.99
N LEU A 53 10.70 14.09 -11.83
CA LEU A 53 11.96 13.62 -12.38
C LEU A 53 12.56 14.62 -13.39
N ALA A 54 11.74 15.31 -14.19
CA ALA A 54 12.20 16.36 -15.08
C ALA A 54 12.75 17.57 -14.31
N GLY A 55 12.21 17.84 -13.11
CA GLY A 55 12.66 18.93 -12.25
C GLY A 55 14.15 18.89 -11.92
N GLN A 56 14.70 17.70 -11.64
CA GLN A 56 16.12 17.53 -11.37
C GLN A 56 17.01 17.58 -12.62
N MET A 57 16.42 17.44 -13.82
CA MET A 57 17.10 17.47 -15.10
C MET A 57 16.87 18.81 -15.85
N GLN A 58 16.48 19.86 -15.17
CA GLN A 58 16.43 21.20 -15.76
C GLN A 58 17.84 21.66 -16.15
N TYR A 59 17.95 22.44 -17.24
CA TYR A 59 19.21 22.88 -17.79
C TYR A 59 20.17 23.52 -16.78
N THR A 60 19.63 24.17 -15.76
CA THR A 60 20.42 24.76 -14.66
C THR A 60 21.20 23.70 -13.86
N TYR A 61 20.70 22.47 -13.77
CA TYR A 61 21.26 21.39 -12.96
C TYR A 61 21.88 20.30 -13.82
N PHE A 62 21.31 20.04 -15.01
CA PHE A 62 21.74 18.97 -15.90
C PHE A 62 21.58 19.37 -17.38
N PRO A 63 22.60 19.12 -18.25
CA PRO A 63 22.59 19.67 -19.62
C PRO A 63 21.62 18.96 -20.58
N VAL A 64 21.10 17.80 -20.21
CA VAL A 64 20.17 17.00 -21.04
C VAL A 64 18.82 16.91 -20.31
N PRO A 65 17.76 17.51 -20.85
CA PRO A 65 16.44 17.40 -20.24
C PRO A 65 15.87 15.97 -20.39
N LEU A 66 14.94 15.60 -19.50
CA LEU A 66 14.37 14.25 -19.43
C LEU A 66 13.70 13.79 -20.75
N ASP A 67 13.07 14.69 -21.47
CA ASP A 67 12.38 14.45 -22.74
C ASP A 67 13.35 14.23 -23.94
N SER A 68 14.62 14.56 -23.76
CA SER A 68 15.67 14.38 -24.77
C SER A 68 16.45 13.07 -24.62
N LEU A 69 16.06 12.21 -23.68
CA LEU A 69 16.66 10.90 -23.50
C LEU A 69 16.33 9.98 -24.69
N GLY A 70 17.26 9.11 -25.05
CA GLY A 70 17.11 8.22 -26.21
C GLY A 70 16.13 7.06 -26.00
N ALA A 71 15.91 6.64 -24.76
CA ALA A 71 15.00 5.56 -24.41
C ALA A 71 13.53 6.03 -24.38
N THR A 72 12.60 5.10 -24.61
CA THR A 72 11.19 5.32 -24.35
C THR A 72 10.91 5.14 -22.87
N LEU A 73 10.37 6.17 -22.20
CA LEU A 73 10.04 6.15 -20.77
C LEU A 73 8.52 6.11 -20.59
N ARG A 74 8.06 5.23 -19.69
CA ARG A 74 6.66 5.16 -19.24
C ARG A 74 6.66 5.32 -17.73
N TYR A 75 5.72 6.10 -17.20
CA TYR A 75 5.64 6.43 -15.79
C TYR A 75 4.40 5.83 -15.18
N HIS A 76 4.57 5.17 -14.03
CA HIS A 76 3.51 4.47 -13.31
C HIS A 76 3.51 4.92 -11.85
N GLU A 77 2.43 5.56 -11.45
CA GLU A 77 2.23 5.98 -10.08
C GLU A 77 1.53 4.87 -9.29
N LEU A 78 2.14 4.47 -8.18
CA LEU A 78 1.68 3.38 -7.33
C LEU A 78 1.07 3.88 -6.02
N LEU A 79 0.09 3.13 -5.54
CA LEU A 79 -0.41 3.12 -4.18
C LEU A 79 0.01 1.79 -3.50
N GLU A 80 -0.65 1.39 -2.40
CA GLU A 80 -0.54 0.02 -1.88
C GLU A 80 -1.26 -0.93 -2.83
N GLN A 81 -0.50 -1.72 -3.57
CA GLN A 81 -1.04 -2.63 -4.58
C GLN A 81 -0.02 -3.70 -4.97
N THR A 82 -0.48 -4.71 -5.68
CA THR A 82 0.41 -5.69 -6.32
C THR A 82 0.36 -5.52 -7.82
N VAL A 83 1.53 -5.40 -8.45
CA VAL A 83 1.71 -5.36 -9.90
C VAL A 83 2.51 -6.57 -10.36
N ALA A 84 2.18 -7.08 -11.53
CA ALA A 84 2.95 -8.14 -12.17
C ALA A 84 3.91 -7.54 -13.20
N VAL A 85 5.17 -7.89 -13.10
CA VAL A 85 6.21 -7.51 -14.05
C VAL A 85 6.88 -8.79 -14.53
N GLU A 86 6.63 -9.15 -15.78
CA GLU A 86 7.04 -10.42 -16.35
C GLU A 86 6.57 -11.63 -15.50
N ASP A 87 7.45 -12.36 -14.87
CA ASP A 87 7.18 -13.49 -13.97
C ASP A 87 7.30 -13.12 -12.49
N ALA A 88 7.57 -11.85 -12.17
CA ALA A 88 7.63 -11.34 -10.82
C ALA A 88 6.31 -10.71 -10.38
N LEU A 89 5.90 -10.97 -9.14
CA LEU A 89 4.87 -10.24 -8.43
C LEU A 89 5.52 -9.21 -7.51
N ILE A 90 5.11 -7.95 -7.63
CA ILE A 90 5.68 -6.86 -6.85
C ILE A 90 4.56 -6.20 -6.05
N THR A 91 4.61 -6.37 -4.74
CA THR A 91 3.67 -5.74 -3.81
C THR A 91 4.30 -4.49 -3.22
N SER A 92 3.59 -3.37 -3.31
CA SER A 92 3.98 -2.08 -2.73
C SER A 92 3.20 -1.80 -1.45
N ARG A 93 3.88 -1.23 -0.44
CA ARG A 93 3.28 -0.76 0.82
C ARG A 93 3.86 0.56 1.25
N TYR A 94 3.00 1.45 1.81
CA TYR A 94 3.47 2.70 2.39
C TYR A 94 4.34 2.45 3.62
N LEU A 95 5.44 3.18 3.68
CA LEU A 95 6.37 3.22 4.79
C LEU A 95 6.16 4.50 5.62
N ASN A 96 6.59 4.47 6.87
CA ASN A 96 6.51 5.62 7.75
C ASN A 96 7.72 6.54 7.56
N HIS A 97 7.60 7.46 6.64
CA HIS A 97 8.66 8.44 6.32
C HIS A 97 8.02 9.82 6.09
N PRO A 98 8.74 10.95 6.28
CA PRO A 98 8.23 12.29 5.98
C PRO A 98 7.78 12.51 4.54
N ALA A 99 8.34 11.80 3.55
CA ALA A 99 7.82 11.75 2.19
C ALA A 99 6.90 10.54 1.99
N LEU A 100 6.05 10.59 0.94
CA LEU A 100 5.31 9.41 0.50
C LEU A 100 6.30 8.37 -0.02
N THR A 101 6.47 7.30 0.73
CA THR A 101 7.49 6.27 0.48
C THR A 101 6.84 4.92 0.39
N LEU A 102 7.22 4.12 -0.61
CA LEU A 102 6.80 2.73 -0.78
C LEU A 102 7.96 1.77 -0.55
N GLY A 103 7.71 0.74 0.25
CA GLY A 103 8.50 -0.48 0.23
C GLY A 103 7.98 -1.45 -0.82
N TYR A 104 8.84 -2.32 -1.30
CA TYR A 104 8.52 -3.29 -2.35
C TYR A 104 8.86 -4.71 -1.89
N ARG A 105 7.89 -5.61 -2.02
CA ARG A 105 8.09 -7.06 -1.87
C ARG A 105 7.99 -7.70 -3.24
N VAL A 106 9.03 -8.42 -3.64
CA VAL A 106 9.18 -9.07 -4.95
C VAL A 106 9.15 -10.58 -4.76
N GLU A 107 8.29 -11.27 -5.48
CA GLU A 107 8.19 -12.73 -5.51
C GLU A 107 8.41 -13.21 -6.93
N VAL A 108 9.44 -14.01 -7.14
CA VAL A 108 9.82 -14.54 -8.46
C VAL A 108 10.54 -15.87 -8.34
N GLY A 109 10.15 -16.85 -9.16
CA GLY A 109 10.82 -18.17 -9.20
C GLY A 109 10.82 -18.92 -7.87
N GLY A 110 9.88 -18.63 -6.96
CA GLY A 110 9.81 -19.20 -5.62
C GLY A 110 10.79 -18.59 -4.61
N ALA A 111 11.52 -17.53 -5.00
CA ALA A 111 12.30 -16.68 -4.10
C ALA A 111 11.52 -15.41 -3.75
N THR A 112 11.77 -14.86 -2.57
CA THR A 112 11.14 -13.66 -2.06
C THR A 112 12.17 -12.64 -1.59
N PHE A 113 12.01 -11.39 -2.04
CA PHE A 113 12.85 -10.26 -1.67
C PHE A 113 11.99 -9.10 -1.21
N ALA A 114 12.38 -8.40 -0.14
CA ALA A 114 11.77 -7.14 0.23
C ALA A 114 12.81 -6.02 0.30
N TYR A 115 12.47 -4.87 -0.27
CA TYR A 115 13.24 -3.64 -0.22
C TYR A 115 12.43 -2.59 0.53
N VAL A 116 12.92 -2.18 1.68
CA VAL A 116 12.30 -1.21 2.59
C VAL A 116 13.32 -0.11 2.83
N THR A 117 13.23 0.93 2.02
CA THR A 117 14.01 2.15 2.23
C THR A 117 13.27 3.03 3.23
N ASP A 118 13.92 3.95 3.87
CA ASP A 118 13.39 5.05 4.69
C ASP A 118 12.09 4.73 5.44
N HIS A 119 12.23 4.15 6.59
CA HIS A 119 11.12 3.73 7.43
C HIS A 119 11.40 3.98 8.90
N GLU A 120 10.60 4.78 9.55
CA GLU A 120 10.62 4.95 11.01
C GLU A 120 9.55 4.05 11.64
N PRO A 121 9.86 3.31 12.73
CA PRO A 121 8.86 2.54 13.45
C PRO A 121 7.65 3.40 13.83
N HIS A 122 6.44 2.90 13.64
CA HIS A 122 5.24 3.60 14.08
C HIS A 122 5.12 3.58 15.61
N GLY A 123 5.41 2.43 16.22
CA GLY A 123 5.44 2.26 17.67
C GLY A 123 6.73 2.75 18.29
N ARG A 124 6.82 4.03 18.60
CA ARG A 124 8.05 4.65 19.15
C ARG A 124 8.56 4.02 20.44
N THR A 125 7.70 3.43 21.25
CA THR A 125 8.11 2.67 22.45
C THR A 125 8.91 1.42 22.10
N GLN A 126 8.72 0.90 20.92
CA GLN A 126 9.42 -0.27 20.38
C GLN A 126 10.46 0.11 19.32
N ALA A 127 10.62 1.39 19.02
CA ALA A 127 11.60 1.88 18.05
C ALA A 127 13.05 1.58 18.45
N CYS A 128 13.32 1.40 19.74
CA CYS A 128 14.62 0.97 20.26
C CYS A 128 14.70 -0.55 20.51
N GLY A 129 13.78 -1.30 19.91
CA GLY A 129 13.62 -2.74 20.06
C GLY A 129 12.43 -3.13 20.92
N ARG A 130 11.90 -4.33 20.71
CA ARG A 130 10.70 -4.83 21.39
C ARG A 130 10.87 -5.04 22.90
N GLY A 131 12.08 -5.28 23.36
CA GLY A 131 12.36 -5.60 24.76
C GLY A 131 11.69 -6.90 25.20
N GLN A 132 10.96 -6.88 26.34
CA GLN A 132 10.20 -8.01 26.87
C GLN A 132 8.70 -8.00 26.46
N ALA A 133 8.29 -7.07 25.58
CA ALA A 133 6.90 -6.97 25.16
C ALA A 133 6.48 -8.18 24.33
N GLU A 134 5.27 -8.67 24.56
CA GLU A 134 4.65 -9.67 23.71
C GLU A 134 4.00 -8.97 22.50
N GLY A 135 4.57 -9.19 21.31
CA GLY A 135 4.07 -8.65 20.03
C GLY A 135 4.38 -7.18 19.79
N TRP A 136 3.83 -6.67 18.69
CA TRP A 136 3.98 -5.29 18.24
C TRP A 136 2.71 -4.51 18.58
N HIS A 137 2.86 -3.41 19.33
CA HIS A 137 1.72 -2.68 19.88
C HIS A 137 1.04 -1.77 18.85
N HIS A 138 1.78 -1.30 17.85
CA HIS A 138 1.19 -0.46 16.81
C HIS A 138 0.67 -1.32 15.66
N PRO A 139 -0.59 -1.12 15.20
CA PRO A 139 -1.16 -1.91 14.10
C PRO A 139 -0.32 -1.85 12.81
N GLU A 140 0.22 -0.68 12.49
CA GLU A 140 1.04 -0.52 11.28
C GLU A 140 2.39 -1.25 11.37
N ASP A 141 3.00 -1.37 12.57
CA ASP A 141 4.19 -2.22 12.75
C ASP A 141 3.83 -3.70 12.60
N SER A 142 2.64 -4.11 13.03
CA SER A 142 2.13 -5.46 12.78
C SER A 142 1.90 -5.71 11.28
N ARG A 143 1.35 -4.74 10.55
CA ARG A 143 1.22 -4.79 9.09
C ARG A 143 2.57 -4.81 8.39
N HIS A 144 3.56 -4.07 8.91
CA HIS A 144 4.92 -4.09 8.39
C HIS A 144 5.57 -5.47 8.60
N LEU A 145 5.40 -6.07 9.77
CA LEU A 145 5.84 -7.44 10.05
C LEU A 145 5.25 -8.44 9.04
N GLU A 146 3.93 -8.35 8.76
CA GLU A 146 3.29 -9.22 7.76
C GLU A 146 3.87 -8.98 6.34
N PHE A 147 4.15 -7.74 5.98
CA PHE A 147 4.72 -7.39 4.68
C PHE A 147 6.10 -8.01 4.44
N ILE A 148 6.94 -8.10 5.48
CA ILE A 148 8.28 -8.68 5.40
C ILE A 148 8.31 -10.17 5.82
N ARG A 149 7.15 -10.77 6.17
CA ARG A 149 7.10 -12.14 6.70
C ARG A 149 7.73 -13.16 5.76
N GLY A 150 8.68 -13.92 6.31
CA GLY A 150 9.28 -15.10 5.68
C GLY A 150 10.07 -14.82 4.39
N VAL A 151 10.46 -13.57 4.11
CA VAL A 151 11.25 -13.26 2.92
C VAL A 151 12.65 -13.91 3.00
N ASP A 152 13.17 -14.32 1.84
CA ASP A 152 14.50 -14.91 1.75
C ASP A 152 15.59 -13.85 1.96
N LEU A 153 15.31 -12.60 1.53
CA LEU A 153 16.18 -11.45 1.75
C LEU A 153 15.34 -10.19 2.03
N LEU A 154 15.66 -9.51 3.11
CA LEU A 154 15.18 -8.18 3.44
C LEU A 154 16.35 -7.20 3.35
N VAL A 155 16.25 -6.16 2.53
CA VAL A 155 17.12 -4.99 2.57
C VAL A 155 16.31 -3.84 3.16
N HIS A 156 16.76 -3.31 4.29
CA HIS A 156 15.96 -2.37 5.09
C HIS A 156 16.80 -1.25 5.67
N ASP A 157 16.18 -0.07 5.77
CA ASP A 157 16.73 1.10 6.48
C ASP A 157 17.14 0.73 7.91
N ALA A 158 18.38 1.06 8.24
CA ALA A 158 19.03 0.82 9.54
C ALA A 158 19.92 2.00 9.93
N GLN A 159 19.44 3.23 9.70
CA GLN A 159 20.28 4.42 9.77
C GLN A 159 20.81 4.68 11.19
N TYR A 160 20.01 4.42 12.22
CA TYR A 160 20.34 4.76 13.60
C TYR A 160 20.48 3.53 14.51
N THR A 161 21.17 3.74 15.64
CA THR A 161 21.10 2.85 16.80
C THR A 161 20.07 3.39 17.80
N ALA A 162 19.65 2.56 18.75
CA ALA A 162 18.75 2.98 19.83
C ALA A 162 19.30 4.16 20.65
N ALA A 163 20.64 4.28 20.76
CA ALA A 163 21.28 5.37 21.47
C ALA A 163 21.20 6.71 20.70
N GLU A 164 21.24 6.67 19.38
CA GLU A 164 21.19 7.85 18.50
C GLU A 164 19.76 8.33 18.27
N TYR A 165 18.78 7.41 18.25
CA TYR A 165 17.40 7.64 17.84
C TYR A 165 16.66 8.74 18.61
N PRO A 166 16.81 8.94 19.95
CA PRO A 166 16.07 9.98 20.67
C PRO A 166 16.20 11.38 20.09
N SER A 167 17.33 11.69 19.44
CA SER A 167 17.56 12.98 18.76
C SER A 167 17.10 12.99 17.30
N LYS A 168 16.61 11.87 16.78
CA LYS A 168 16.26 11.63 15.37
C LYS A 168 14.79 11.25 15.16
N ILE A 169 14.00 11.28 16.21
CA ILE A 169 12.56 10.99 16.15
C ILE A 169 11.89 11.91 15.12
N GLY A 170 11.12 11.33 14.21
CA GLY A 170 10.42 12.04 13.14
C GLY A 170 11.27 12.28 11.88
N TRP A 171 12.49 11.76 11.83
CA TRP A 171 13.34 11.83 10.64
C TRP A 171 12.99 10.78 9.60
N GLY A 172 12.20 9.75 9.99
CA GLY A 172 11.68 8.74 9.09
C GLY A 172 12.59 7.53 8.89
N HIS A 173 13.44 7.20 9.89
CA HIS A 173 14.41 6.12 9.80
C HIS A 173 14.38 5.17 10.98
N SER A 174 14.75 3.90 10.71
CA SER A 174 14.75 2.82 11.69
C SER A 174 16.01 2.77 12.54
N THR A 175 15.84 2.17 13.73
CA THR A 175 16.98 1.70 14.50
C THR A 175 17.31 0.25 14.14
N VAL A 176 18.59 -0.08 14.30
CA VAL A 176 19.10 -1.45 14.11
C VAL A 176 18.40 -2.44 15.05
N GLU A 177 18.16 -2.03 16.30
CA GLU A 177 17.54 -2.86 17.32
C GLU A 177 16.08 -3.21 16.99
N TYR A 178 15.30 -2.22 16.53
CA TYR A 178 13.95 -2.47 16.03
C TYR A 178 13.96 -3.42 14.84
N LEU A 179 14.83 -3.13 13.88
CA LEU A 179 14.93 -3.90 12.65
C LEU A 179 15.28 -5.36 12.89
N VAL A 180 16.24 -5.65 13.77
CA VAL A 180 16.61 -7.02 14.11
C VAL A 180 15.43 -7.75 14.76
N ASP A 181 14.75 -7.10 15.71
CA ASP A 181 13.62 -7.73 16.40
C ASP A 181 12.47 -8.05 15.45
N ILE A 182 12.06 -7.10 14.61
CA ILE A 182 10.95 -7.32 13.68
C ILE A 182 11.30 -8.33 12.59
N ALA A 183 12.55 -8.35 12.12
CA ALA A 183 13.02 -9.33 11.14
C ALA A 183 13.05 -10.75 11.74
N CYS A 184 13.46 -10.90 13.01
CA CYS A 184 13.40 -12.17 13.72
C CYS A 184 11.96 -12.67 13.88
N ASP A 185 11.05 -11.81 14.34
CA ASP A 185 9.64 -12.14 14.52
C ASP A 185 8.93 -12.46 13.20
N ALA A 186 9.34 -11.80 12.12
CA ALA A 186 8.83 -12.07 10.78
C ALA A 186 9.41 -13.35 10.14
N GLY A 187 10.43 -13.97 10.75
CA GLY A 187 11.09 -15.16 10.18
C GLY A 187 11.86 -14.86 8.90
N VAL A 188 12.43 -13.66 8.78
CA VAL A 188 13.34 -13.28 7.69
C VAL A 188 14.57 -14.16 7.72
N LYS A 189 15.06 -14.61 6.55
CA LYS A 189 16.25 -15.48 6.50
C LYS A 189 17.55 -14.70 6.48
N ARG A 190 17.61 -13.63 5.66
CA ARG A 190 18.78 -12.78 5.49
C ARG A 190 18.38 -11.32 5.57
N LEU A 191 19.12 -10.51 6.33
CA LEU A 191 18.87 -9.09 6.55
C LEU A 191 20.09 -8.29 6.10
N GLY A 192 19.91 -7.46 5.06
CA GLY A 192 20.86 -6.43 4.67
C GLY A 192 20.50 -5.10 5.36
N LEU A 193 21.38 -4.65 6.26
CA LEU A 193 21.29 -3.30 6.82
C LEU A 193 21.62 -2.29 5.71
N PHE A 194 20.73 -1.33 5.49
CA PHE A 194 20.82 -0.37 4.39
C PHE A 194 20.61 1.07 4.92
N HIS A 195 20.81 2.05 4.06
CA HIS A 195 20.64 3.48 4.37
C HIS A 195 21.45 3.93 5.60
N HIS A 196 22.74 3.61 5.61
CA HIS A 196 23.65 3.94 6.69
C HIS A 196 23.80 5.45 6.88
N ASP A 197 23.97 5.90 8.12
CA ASP A 197 24.30 7.30 8.41
C ASP A 197 25.59 7.68 7.65
N PRO A 198 25.56 8.71 6.77
CA PRO A 198 26.72 9.08 5.96
C PRO A 198 27.94 9.53 6.76
N MET A 199 27.77 9.82 8.05
CA MET A 199 28.87 10.19 8.96
C MET A 199 29.51 8.97 9.62
N ARG A 200 29.00 7.76 9.38
CA ARG A 200 29.48 6.52 9.98
C ARG A 200 30.70 5.99 9.22
N THR A 201 31.78 5.69 9.95
CA THR A 201 32.97 5.05 9.35
C THR A 201 32.75 3.55 9.16
N ASP A 202 33.59 2.90 8.32
CA ASP A 202 33.51 1.46 8.07
C ASP A 202 33.65 0.65 9.37
N GLU A 203 34.58 1.05 10.27
CA GLU A 203 34.74 0.36 11.56
C GLU A 203 33.54 0.58 12.51
N GLN A 204 32.81 1.68 12.37
CA GLN A 204 31.56 1.89 13.10
C GLN A 204 30.46 1.01 12.51
N LEU A 205 30.44 0.85 11.20
CA LEU A 205 29.49 -0.01 10.51
C LEU A 205 29.71 -1.49 10.86
N ASP A 206 30.96 -1.95 10.89
CA ASP A 206 31.30 -3.31 11.33
C ASP A 206 30.78 -3.58 12.75
N ARG A 207 30.98 -2.64 13.69
CA ARG A 207 30.43 -2.75 15.05
C ARG A 207 28.89 -2.79 15.09
N VAL A 208 28.22 -2.06 14.21
CA VAL A 208 26.77 -2.10 14.10
C VAL A 208 26.31 -3.48 13.63
N VAL A 209 26.99 -4.09 12.66
CA VAL A 209 26.70 -5.44 12.19
C VAL A 209 26.94 -6.48 13.31
N GLU A 210 28.06 -6.39 14.03
CA GLU A 210 28.36 -7.26 15.18
C GLU A 210 27.26 -7.16 16.25
N MET A 211 26.85 -5.93 16.60
CA MET A 211 25.77 -5.69 17.58
C MET A 211 24.44 -6.30 17.11
N ALA A 212 24.11 -6.16 15.83
CA ALA A 212 22.90 -6.73 15.24
C ALA A 212 22.92 -8.27 15.28
N GLN A 213 24.04 -8.89 14.91
CA GLN A 213 24.24 -10.35 14.96
C GLN A 213 24.15 -10.90 16.39
N GLU A 214 24.80 -10.24 17.36
CA GLU A 214 24.69 -10.59 18.77
C GLU A 214 23.25 -10.49 19.28
N ARG A 215 22.49 -9.47 18.83
CA ARG A 215 21.08 -9.32 19.20
C ARG A 215 20.24 -10.46 18.66
N ALA A 216 20.40 -10.81 17.38
CA ALA A 216 19.69 -11.94 16.77
C ALA A 216 20.03 -13.27 17.48
N ALA A 217 21.30 -13.49 17.82
CA ALA A 217 21.74 -14.66 18.57
C ALA A 217 21.09 -14.73 19.97
N ARG A 218 20.98 -13.61 20.69
CA ARG A 218 20.27 -13.54 21.98
C ARG A 218 18.79 -13.87 21.88
N LEU A 219 18.16 -13.56 20.73
CA LEU A 219 16.77 -13.92 20.43
C LEU A 219 16.62 -15.37 19.95
N GLY A 220 17.71 -16.12 19.82
CA GLY A 220 17.71 -17.50 19.33
C GLY A 220 17.32 -17.61 17.84
N SER A 221 17.47 -16.55 17.07
CA SER A 221 17.11 -16.50 15.66
C SER A 221 18.29 -16.93 14.77
N PRO A 222 18.04 -17.71 13.70
CA PRO A 222 19.04 -18.06 12.70
C PRO A 222 19.23 -16.97 11.63
N LEU A 223 18.76 -15.73 11.87
CA LEU A 223 18.83 -14.61 10.96
C LEU A 223 20.28 -14.28 10.59
N GLU A 224 20.59 -14.37 9.30
CA GLU A 224 21.88 -13.92 8.76
C GLU A 224 21.84 -12.40 8.54
N ILE A 225 22.80 -11.64 9.12
CA ILE A 225 22.82 -10.18 9.05
C ILE A 225 24.13 -9.70 8.45
N PHE A 226 24.06 -8.74 7.53
CA PHE A 226 25.20 -8.10 6.88
C PHE A 226 24.89 -6.62 6.59
N ALA A 227 25.91 -5.79 6.37
CA ALA A 227 25.75 -4.45 5.81
C ALA A 227 25.62 -4.57 4.28
N ALA A 228 24.58 -3.97 3.71
CA ALA A 228 24.45 -3.92 2.26
C ALA A 228 25.51 -2.99 1.67
N ALA A 229 26.30 -3.49 0.72
CA ALA A 229 27.41 -2.77 0.11
C ALA A 229 27.20 -2.60 -1.41
N GLU A 230 27.74 -1.51 -1.95
CA GLU A 230 27.76 -1.27 -3.37
C GLU A 230 28.50 -2.38 -4.12
N ARG A 231 27.97 -2.77 -5.30
CA ARG A 231 28.53 -3.78 -6.20
C ARG A 231 28.49 -5.21 -5.68
N GLU A 232 27.93 -5.47 -4.54
CA GLU A 232 27.64 -6.82 -4.12
C GLU A 232 26.46 -7.41 -4.89
N SER A 233 26.54 -8.72 -5.15
CA SER A 233 25.49 -9.49 -5.79
C SER A 233 25.07 -10.62 -4.87
N ILE A 234 23.79 -10.68 -4.57
CA ILE A 234 23.22 -11.70 -3.70
C ILE A 234 22.33 -12.61 -4.54
N GLU A 235 22.73 -13.88 -4.63
CA GLU A 235 21.90 -14.88 -5.30
C GLU A 235 20.85 -15.43 -4.31
N LEU A 236 19.60 -15.46 -4.76
CA LEU A 236 18.50 -16.09 -4.03
C LEU A 236 18.15 -17.41 -4.73
N ALA A 237 18.33 -18.52 -4.02
CA ALA A 237 17.94 -19.82 -4.53
C ALA A 237 16.41 -19.93 -4.55
N GLY A 238 15.82 -19.86 -5.74
CA GLY A 238 14.41 -20.21 -5.93
C GLY A 238 14.17 -21.66 -5.49
N ARG A 239 13.07 -21.94 -4.82
CA ARG A 239 12.61 -23.31 -4.64
C ARG A 239 12.39 -23.89 -6.03
N ALA A 240 12.94 -25.06 -6.33
CA ALA A 240 12.80 -25.71 -7.64
C ALA A 240 11.31 -25.86 -7.97
N SER A 241 10.73 -24.84 -8.58
CA SER A 241 9.42 -24.93 -9.20
C SER A 241 9.61 -25.68 -10.52
N ARG A 242 8.70 -26.62 -10.83
CA ARG A 242 8.60 -27.25 -12.14
C ARG A 242 8.83 -26.19 -13.20
N ARG A 243 9.82 -26.40 -14.07
CA ARG A 243 10.14 -25.53 -15.20
C ARG A 243 8.85 -25.03 -15.86
N MET A 244 8.53 -23.77 -15.66
CA MET A 244 7.59 -23.08 -16.54
C MET A 244 8.21 -23.12 -17.95
N ARG A 245 7.56 -23.81 -18.89
CA ARG A 245 7.89 -23.70 -20.29
C ARG A 245 7.75 -22.22 -20.67
N ALA A 246 8.76 -21.69 -21.34
CA ALA A 246 8.70 -20.37 -21.95
C ALA A 246 7.45 -20.32 -22.85
N VAL A 247 6.39 -19.72 -22.36
CA VAL A 247 5.19 -19.42 -23.16
C VAL A 247 5.57 -18.26 -24.05
N GLY A 248 5.35 -18.41 -25.36
CA GLY A 248 5.70 -17.43 -26.37
C GLY A 248 5.20 -16.03 -26.08
N ALA A 249 5.85 -15.03 -26.69
CA ALA A 249 5.72 -13.59 -26.48
C ALA A 249 4.34 -13.16 -25.89
N ARG A 250 4.34 -12.81 -24.62
CA ARG A 250 3.14 -12.38 -23.87
C ARG A 250 2.63 -11.07 -24.43
N PRO A 251 1.32 -10.87 -24.51
CA PRO A 251 0.78 -9.56 -24.80
C PRO A 251 1.28 -8.57 -23.76
N ASN A 252 1.69 -7.40 -24.20
CA ASN A 252 2.13 -6.26 -23.40
C ASN A 252 0.96 -5.78 -22.54
N LEU A 253 0.79 -6.34 -21.35
CA LEU A 253 -0.19 -5.83 -20.39
C LEU A 253 0.45 -4.60 -19.73
N THR A 254 0.16 -3.44 -20.27
CA THR A 254 0.45 -2.17 -19.59
C THR A 254 -0.34 -2.16 -18.29
N PRO A 255 0.26 -1.87 -17.12
CA PRO A 255 -0.51 -1.67 -15.91
C PRO A 255 -1.64 -0.70 -16.18
N VAL A 256 -2.88 -1.06 -15.84
CA VAL A 256 -4.01 -0.14 -15.96
C VAL A 256 -3.81 0.93 -14.90
N PRO A 257 -3.55 2.19 -15.26
CA PRO A 257 -3.40 3.23 -14.26
C PRO A 257 -4.72 3.33 -13.48
N LEU A 258 -4.62 3.50 -12.16
CA LEU A 258 -5.77 3.84 -11.36
C LEU A 258 -6.41 5.11 -11.97
N PRO A 259 -7.74 5.16 -12.13
CA PRO A 259 -8.39 6.34 -12.67
C PRO A 259 -7.95 7.60 -11.91
N ALA A 260 -7.70 8.70 -12.62
CA ALA A 260 -7.30 9.98 -12.01
C ALA A 260 -8.30 10.46 -10.93
N GLU A 261 -9.54 10.00 -11.01
CA GLU A 261 -10.63 10.22 -10.06
C GLU A 261 -10.39 9.58 -8.67
N LEU A 262 -9.44 8.64 -8.53
CA LEU A 262 -8.98 8.11 -7.24
C LEU A 262 -8.03 9.06 -6.50
N SER A 263 -7.58 10.13 -7.16
CA SER A 263 -6.88 11.20 -6.45
C SER A 263 -7.92 12.01 -5.70
N PRO A 264 -7.96 11.96 -4.37
CA PRO A 264 -8.87 12.79 -3.63
C PRO A 264 -8.53 14.26 -3.91
N PRO A 265 -9.51 15.13 -4.16
CA PRO A 265 -9.26 16.56 -4.16
C PRO A 265 -8.79 16.93 -2.75
N THR A 266 -7.54 17.33 -2.60
CA THR A 266 -7.02 17.85 -1.33
C THR A 266 -7.52 19.25 -1.07
N ARG A 267 -7.79 20.01 -2.13
CA ARG A 267 -8.29 21.39 -2.02
C ARG A 267 -9.69 21.44 -1.42
N GLY A 268 -9.84 22.28 -0.41
CA GLY A 268 -11.12 22.52 0.27
C GLY A 268 -11.45 21.53 1.39
N GLN A 269 -10.57 20.55 1.68
CA GLN A 269 -10.80 19.66 2.82
C GLN A 269 -10.50 20.34 4.14
N ARG A 270 -11.28 19.97 5.16
CA ARG A 270 -11.19 20.55 6.48
C ARG A 270 -10.22 19.78 7.36
N VAL A 271 -9.39 20.52 8.07
CA VAL A 271 -8.48 20.00 9.10
C VAL A 271 -8.82 20.70 10.42
N ALA A 272 -9.12 19.94 11.43
CA ALA A 272 -9.42 20.47 12.74
C ALA A 272 -8.14 20.69 13.54
N LEU A 273 -7.99 21.86 14.13
CA LEU A 273 -6.82 22.25 14.93
C LEU A 273 -7.22 22.56 16.36
N ALA A 274 -6.71 21.83 17.32
CA ALA A 274 -6.80 22.11 18.74
C ALA A 274 -5.41 22.44 19.31
N ILE A 275 -4.79 23.51 18.83
CA ILE A 275 -3.44 23.95 19.19
C ILE A 275 -3.53 25.30 19.88
N ARG A 276 -3.08 25.40 21.14
CA ARG A 276 -3.11 26.65 21.94
C ARG A 276 -1.86 27.50 21.78
N HIS A 277 -0.73 26.87 21.52
CA HIS A 277 0.51 27.61 21.29
C HIS A 277 0.43 28.33 19.93
N GLU A 278 0.08 29.62 19.97
CA GLU A 278 -0.23 30.41 18.77
C GLU A 278 0.87 30.39 17.68
N PRO A 279 2.18 30.41 17.99
CA PRO A 279 3.20 30.27 16.94
C PRO A 279 3.11 28.93 16.20
N THR A 280 2.81 27.83 16.92
CA THR A 280 2.63 26.50 16.34
C THR A 280 1.32 26.43 15.53
N ALA A 281 0.22 26.95 16.07
CA ALA A 281 -1.07 26.97 15.39
C ALA A 281 -0.98 27.74 14.05
N ARG A 282 -0.32 28.89 14.07
CA ARG A 282 -0.10 29.70 12.87
C ARG A 282 0.75 28.96 11.84
N LEU A 283 1.89 28.38 12.24
CA LEU A 283 2.76 27.61 11.35
C LEU A 283 2.00 26.43 10.69
N VAL A 284 1.23 25.68 11.48
CA VAL A 284 0.44 24.55 10.97
C VAL A 284 -0.64 25.04 10.00
N ARG A 285 -1.37 26.11 10.35
CA ARG A 285 -2.42 26.71 9.52
C ARG A 285 -1.89 27.20 8.19
N GLU A 286 -0.79 27.95 8.21
CA GLU A 286 -0.13 28.47 7.00
C GLU A 286 0.36 27.30 6.12
N ALA A 287 0.99 26.29 6.70
CA ALA A 287 1.45 25.11 5.98
C ALA A 287 0.31 24.35 5.30
N LEU A 288 -0.82 24.15 5.99
CA LEU A 288 -2.00 23.48 5.44
C LEU A 288 -2.67 24.31 4.33
N ALA A 289 -2.70 25.64 4.49
CA ALA A 289 -3.30 26.55 3.50
C ALA A 289 -2.54 26.55 2.17
N GLU A 290 -1.21 26.34 2.18
CA GLU A 290 -0.42 26.18 0.95
C GLU A 290 -0.88 24.99 0.10
N ASP A 291 -1.40 23.93 0.74
CA ASP A 291 -1.98 22.75 0.07
C ASP A 291 -3.48 22.92 -0.23
N GLY A 292 -4.04 24.09 0.01
CA GLY A 292 -5.46 24.39 -0.21
C GLY A 292 -6.39 23.72 0.81
N LEU A 293 -5.86 23.29 1.96
CA LEU A 293 -6.63 22.75 3.07
C LEU A 293 -7.22 23.88 3.92
N VAL A 294 -8.40 23.67 4.48
CA VAL A 294 -9.10 24.64 5.31
C VAL A 294 -8.97 24.23 6.78
N ALA A 295 -8.21 24.99 7.56
CA ALA A 295 -8.06 24.76 8.98
C ALA A 295 -9.23 25.37 9.77
N THR A 296 -9.88 24.56 10.62
CA THR A 296 -10.92 24.97 11.59
C THR A 296 -10.36 24.84 13.00
N GLU A 297 -10.39 25.92 13.77
CA GLU A 297 -9.88 25.92 15.14
C GLU A 297 -10.94 25.41 16.12
N ILE A 298 -10.50 24.60 17.08
CA ILE A 298 -11.31 24.08 18.18
C ILE A 298 -10.71 24.54 19.49
N GLY A 299 -11.50 25.27 20.27
CA GLY A 299 -11.06 25.81 21.55
C GLY A 299 -11.25 24.87 22.73
N LYS A 300 -12.31 24.05 22.71
CA LYS A 300 -12.75 23.24 23.87
C LYS A 300 -13.32 21.89 23.45
N LEU A 301 -13.20 20.88 24.31
CA LEU A 301 -13.82 19.55 24.17
C LEU A 301 -15.32 19.62 23.87
N SER A 302 -16.05 20.58 24.44
CA SER A 302 -17.48 20.77 24.20
C SER A 302 -17.84 21.16 22.75
N GLU A 303 -16.87 21.56 21.94
CA GLU A 303 -17.02 21.90 20.52
C GLU A 303 -16.84 20.70 19.59
N LEU A 304 -16.42 19.54 20.12
CA LEU A 304 -16.23 18.33 19.34
C LEU A 304 -17.45 17.86 18.53
N PRO A 305 -18.71 17.95 19.04
CA PRO A 305 -19.88 17.61 18.24
C PRO A 305 -20.04 18.49 16.98
N LEU A 306 -19.73 19.80 17.08
CA LEU A 306 -19.78 20.72 15.95
C LEU A 306 -18.70 20.35 14.91
N LEU A 307 -17.52 19.95 15.39
CA LEU A 307 -16.47 19.46 14.54
C LEU A 307 -16.88 18.20 13.79
N ALA A 308 -17.53 17.28 14.48
CA ALA A 308 -18.00 16.04 13.92
C ALA A 308 -18.96 16.26 12.74
N GLU A 309 -19.84 17.25 12.84
CA GLU A 309 -20.74 17.67 11.76
C GLU A 309 -19.99 18.23 10.53
N GLU A 310 -18.77 18.75 10.73
CA GLU A 310 -17.94 19.30 9.65
C GLU A 310 -17.15 18.22 8.88
N HIS A 311 -17.15 16.96 9.34
CA HIS A 311 -16.44 15.85 8.73
C HIS A 311 -14.96 16.16 8.39
N PRO A 312 -14.11 16.46 9.37
CA PRO A 312 -12.71 16.79 9.11
C PRO A 312 -11.96 15.59 8.53
N ALA A 313 -11.06 15.86 7.59
CA ALA A 313 -10.20 14.84 7.00
C ALA A 313 -8.96 14.52 7.86
N LEU A 314 -8.67 15.36 8.85
CA LEU A 314 -7.54 15.24 9.77
C LEU A 314 -7.82 16.07 11.02
N VAL A 315 -7.41 15.60 12.18
CA VAL A 315 -7.46 16.33 13.45
C VAL A 315 -6.05 16.44 14.03
N ILE A 316 -5.60 17.66 14.34
CA ILE A 316 -4.30 17.92 14.94
C ILE A 316 -4.51 18.58 16.31
N ILE A 317 -4.02 17.96 17.36
CA ILE A 317 -4.27 18.35 18.75
C ILE A 317 -2.95 18.59 19.47
N GLU A 318 -2.81 19.67 20.20
CA GLU A 318 -1.66 19.90 21.08
C GLU A 318 -1.82 19.11 22.37
N HIS A 319 -0.74 18.42 22.77
CA HIS A 319 -0.68 17.67 24.02
C HIS A 319 0.59 18.02 24.80
N GLY A 320 0.46 18.28 26.10
CA GLY A 320 1.58 18.57 27.00
C GLY A 320 1.22 19.52 28.15
N PRO A 321 2.18 19.90 28.99
CA PRO A 321 1.97 20.81 30.11
C PRO A 321 1.40 22.17 29.65
N GLY A 322 0.27 22.59 30.24
CA GLY A 322 -0.40 23.85 29.88
C GLY A 322 -1.34 23.78 28.68
N ALA A 323 -1.35 22.67 27.91
CA ALA A 323 -2.36 22.35 26.92
C ALA A 323 -3.54 21.56 27.58
N GLN A 324 -4.63 21.41 26.85
CA GLN A 324 -5.62 20.39 27.21
C GLN A 324 -5.02 19.00 27.00
N ASP A 325 -5.51 17.99 27.74
CA ASP A 325 -5.05 16.62 27.55
C ASP A 325 -5.49 16.12 26.15
N GLY A 326 -4.58 16.18 25.19
CA GLY A 326 -4.82 15.74 23.81
C GLY A 326 -5.24 14.27 23.70
N MET A 327 -4.86 13.46 24.69
CA MET A 327 -5.29 12.06 24.77
C MET A 327 -6.75 11.94 25.21
N GLU A 328 -7.23 12.86 26.04
CA GLU A 328 -8.64 12.93 26.40
C GLU A 328 -9.47 13.33 25.18
N TYR A 329 -9.05 14.34 24.41
CA TYR A 329 -9.68 14.68 23.13
C TYR A 329 -9.74 13.47 22.18
N CYS A 330 -8.66 12.73 22.07
CA CYS A 330 -8.62 11.56 21.21
C CYS A 330 -9.63 10.49 21.65
N ARG A 331 -9.70 10.18 22.96
CA ARG A 331 -10.67 9.23 23.52
C ARG A 331 -12.11 9.66 23.27
N GLU A 332 -12.43 10.93 23.50
CA GLU A 332 -13.77 11.47 23.27
C GLU A 332 -14.15 11.41 21.78
N LEU A 333 -13.25 11.80 20.87
CA LEU A 333 -13.47 11.68 19.43
C LEU A 333 -13.72 10.23 18.98
N ARG A 334 -12.92 9.28 19.49
CA ARG A 334 -13.09 7.85 19.18
C ARG A 334 -14.37 7.26 19.76
N ALA A 335 -14.90 7.83 20.85
CA ALA A 335 -16.16 7.42 21.45
C ALA A 335 -17.40 7.94 20.70
N MET A 336 -17.24 8.91 19.81
CA MET A 336 -18.34 9.52 19.04
C MET A 336 -18.73 8.69 17.81
N THR A 337 -19.24 7.49 18.03
CA THR A 337 -19.59 6.53 16.97
C THR A 337 -20.67 7.04 15.99
N GLN A 338 -21.48 8.03 16.39
CA GLN A 338 -22.57 8.58 15.58
C GLN A 338 -22.11 9.48 14.41
N TYR A 339 -20.84 9.91 14.38
CA TYR A 339 -20.35 10.90 13.42
C TYR A 339 -19.33 10.38 12.42
N ASP A 340 -19.11 9.09 12.34
CA ASP A 340 -18.14 8.48 11.40
C ASP A 340 -16.70 9.06 11.52
N LEU A 341 -16.30 9.47 12.72
CA LEU A 341 -14.96 9.97 13.04
C LEU A 341 -13.99 8.89 13.46
N HIS A 342 -14.42 7.64 13.43
CA HIS A 342 -13.66 6.51 13.95
C HIS A 342 -12.29 6.36 13.27
N ASP A 343 -12.23 6.63 11.98
CA ASP A 343 -11.02 6.45 11.16
C ASP A 343 -10.31 7.77 10.78
N VAL A 344 -10.85 8.92 11.20
CA VAL A 344 -10.18 10.19 10.95
C VAL A 344 -8.81 10.19 11.65
N PRO A 345 -7.70 10.48 10.95
CA PRO A 345 -6.40 10.53 11.59
C PRO A 345 -6.38 11.62 12.65
N ILE A 346 -5.94 11.23 13.85
CA ILE A 346 -5.73 12.14 14.98
C ILE A 346 -4.24 12.19 15.28
N VAL A 347 -3.68 13.38 15.17
CA VAL A 347 -2.24 13.63 15.35
C VAL A 347 -2.03 14.50 16.58
N LEU A 348 -1.17 14.08 17.48
CA LEU A 348 -0.80 14.90 18.62
C LEU A 348 0.48 15.70 18.36
N VAL A 349 0.42 16.99 18.61
CA VAL A 349 1.60 17.87 18.65
C VAL A 349 2.18 17.84 20.05
N VAL A 350 3.45 17.43 20.17
CA VAL A 350 4.13 17.25 21.47
C VAL A 350 5.52 17.87 21.46
N ASP A 351 6.07 18.11 22.66
CA ASP A 351 7.47 18.45 22.83
C ASP A 351 8.35 17.19 22.85
N ALA A 352 9.57 17.30 22.33
CA ALA A 352 10.53 16.20 22.35
C ALA A 352 10.94 15.78 23.78
N THR A 353 10.61 16.58 24.77
CA THR A 353 10.96 16.38 26.19
C THR A 353 10.01 15.46 26.95
N HIS A 354 8.89 15.00 26.33
CA HIS A 354 7.88 14.16 26.98
C HIS A 354 7.70 12.78 26.31
N PRO A 355 8.75 11.94 26.22
CA PRO A 355 8.66 10.65 25.54
C PRO A 355 7.70 9.65 26.23
N GLU A 356 7.45 9.81 27.54
CA GLU A 356 6.54 8.92 28.29
C GLU A 356 5.08 9.03 27.84
N ASP A 357 4.67 10.20 27.36
CA ASP A 357 3.33 10.43 26.86
C ASP A 357 3.12 9.74 25.50
N LEU A 358 4.20 9.53 24.75
CA LEU A 358 4.16 8.83 23.47
C LEU A 358 3.69 7.37 23.63
N ALA A 359 4.12 6.72 24.73
CA ALA A 359 3.76 5.33 25.00
C ALA A 359 2.25 5.13 25.29
N ARG A 360 1.62 6.13 25.91
CA ARG A 360 0.19 6.07 26.28
C ARG A 360 -0.75 6.41 25.13
N GLY A 361 -0.27 7.21 24.19
CA GLY A 361 -1.13 7.79 23.15
C GLY A 361 -1.73 6.76 22.18
N TYR A 362 -1.00 5.72 21.84
CA TYR A 362 -1.51 4.69 20.93
C TYR A 362 -2.67 3.89 21.51
N LEU A 363 -2.68 3.67 22.83
CA LEU A 363 -3.81 3.02 23.53
C LEU A 363 -5.08 3.89 23.53
N THR A 364 -4.96 5.18 23.20
CA THR A 364 -6.08 6.12 23.12
C THR A 364 -6.58 6.36 21.71
N GLY A 365 -6.03 5.69 20.69
CA GLY A 365 -6.46 5.82 19.30
C GLY A 365 -5.80 6.98 18.55
N VAL A 366 -4.65 7.49 19.03
CA VAL A 366 -3.81 8.46 18.32
C VAL A 366 -3.21 7.79 17.08
N THR A 367 -3.30 8.46 15.94
CA THR A 367 -2.77 7.93 14.67
C THR A 367 -1.28 8.17 14.53
N ASP A 368 -0.79 9.37 14.89
CA ASP A 368 0.63 9.72 14.79
C ASP A 368 0.96 10.94 15.66
N TRP A 369 2.24 11.33 15.67
CA TRP A 369 2.78 12.40 16.48
C TRP A 369 3.54 13.40 15.62
N LEU A 370 3.38 14.68 15.93
CA LEU A 370 4.15 15.78 15.36
C LEU A 370 5.01 16.39 16.46
N VAL A 371 6.28 16.03 16.48
CA VAL A 371 7.21 16.41 17.56
C VAL A 371 7.88 17.74 17.24
N ARG A 372 7.78 18.73 18.14
CA ARG A 372 8.47 20.01 18.01
C ARG A 372 9.99 19.87 18.26
N PRO A 373 10.85 20.64 17.55
CA PRO A 373 10.52 21.60 16.50
C PRO A 373 10.26 20.93 15.13
N PHE A 374 9.36 21.49 14.34
CA PHE A 374 9.11 21.08 12.97
C PHE A 374 8.94 22.31 12.06
N ASN A 375 9.12 22.14 10.76
CA ASN A 375 8.97 23.19 9.75
C ASN A 375 7.69 23.02 8.93
N PRO A 376 7.26 24.03 8.13
CA PRO A 376 6.05 23.94 7.31
C PRO A 376 6.04 22.76 6.32
N ALA A 377 7.18 22.46 5.69
CA ALA A 377 7.28 21.37 4.73
C ALA A 377 7.02 20.02 5.41
N HIS A 378 7.54 19.81 6.63
CA HIS A 378 7.29 18.59 7.42
C HIS A 378 5.80 18.45 7.74
N VAL A 379 5.12 19.53 8.17
CA VAL A 379 3.68 19.51 8.44
C VAL A 379 2.89 19.12 7.19
N ARG A 380 3.17 19.72 6.05
CA ARG A 380 2.50 19.45 4.76
C ARG A 380 2.66 17.98 4.37
N THR A 381 3.89 17.48 4.37
CA THR A 381 4.18 16.11 3.97
C THR A 381 3.48 15.10 4.87
N LYS A 382 3.55 15.29 6.18
CA LYS A 382 2.86 14.42 7.14
C LYS A 382 1.33 14.51 7.00
N ALA A 383 0.76 15.70 6.87
CA ALA A 383 -0.69 15.87 6.67
C ALA A 383 -1.18 15.14 5.42
N ARG A 384 -0.45 15.25 4.31
CA ARG A 384 -0.73 14.52 3.07
C ARG A 384 -0.73 13.00 3.29
N ALA A 385 0.33 12.48 3.96
CA ALA A 385 0.46 11.05 4.24
C ALA A 385 -0.68 10.54 5.12
N TRP A 386 -1.05 11.27 6.18
CA TRP A 386 -2.14 10.88 7.07
C TRP A 386 -3.49 10.87 6.34
N MET A 387 -3.79 11.91 5.57
CA MET A 387 -5.06 11.99 4.81
C MET A 387 -5.17 10.93 3.71
N LEU A 388 -4.08 10.56 3.06
CA LEU A 388 -4.08 9.48 2.07
C LEU A 388 -4.32 8.12 2.71
N ARG A 389 -3.68 7.84 3.84
CA ARG A 389 -3.83 6.56 4.56
C ARG A 389 -5.23 6.38 5.15
N SER A 390 -5.84 7.45 5.68
CA SER A 390 -7.16 7.38 6.31
C SER A 390 -8.31 7.22 5.32
N ARG A 391 -8.10 7.58 4.06
CA ARG A 391 -9.14 7.52 3.02
C ARG A 391 -9.29 6.16 2.38
N LEU A 392 -8.32 5.30 2.53
CA LEU A 392 -8.38 3.93 2.05
C LEU A 392 -8.79 3.03 3.22
N ARG A 393 -10.09 3.02 3.57
CA ARG A 393 -10.67 2.04 4.49
C ARG A 393 -10.57 0.64 3.89
N TRP A 394 -10.80 0.55 2.58
CA TRP A 394 -10.59 -0.69 1.86
C TRP A 394 -9.10 -0.88 1.54
N SER A 395 -8.60 -2.08 1.78
CA SER A 395 -7.29 -2.51 1.28
C SER A 395 -7.47 -3.41 0.06
N PRO A 396 -6.56 -3.38 -0.92
CA PRO A 396 -6.52 -4.39 -1.97
C PRO A 396 -6.54 -5.79 -1.36
N ALA A 397 -7.19 -6.73 -2.06
CA ALA A 397 -7.21 -8.11 -1.62
C ALA A 397 -5.79 -8.67 -1.54
N ASP A 398 -5.50 -9.43 -0.49
CA ASP A 398 -4.27 -10.19 -0.40
C ASP A 398 -4.14 -11.15 -1.59
N LEU A 399 -2.90 -11.57 -1.89
CA LEU A 399 -2.71 -12.61 -2.87
C LEU A 399 -3.00 -13.98 -2.23
N PRO A 400 -3.76 -14.87 -2.93
CA PRO A 400 -3.89 -16.23 -2.48
C PRO A 400 -2.52 -16.91 -2.32
N ALA A 401 -2.38 -17.77 -1.33
CA ALA A 401 -1.12 -18.50 -1.09
C ALA A 401 -0.64 -19.34 -2.30
N ASN A 402 -1.56 -19.65 -3.22
CA ASN A 402 -1.30 -20.40 -4.45
C ASN A 402 -1.41 -19.51 -5.71
N GLU A 403 -1.14 -18.22 -5.60
CA GLU A 403 -1.36 -17.24 -6.69
C GLU A 403 -0.64 -17.64 -7.98
N ILE A 404 0.58 -18.14 -7.90
CA ILE A 404 1.35 -18.55 -9.08
C ILE A 404 0.63 -19.69 -9.84
N ASP A 405 0.18 -20.73 -9.11
CA ASP A 405 -0.53 -21.85 -9.71
C ASP A 405 -1.92 -21.42 -10.22
N ARG A 406 -2.58 -20.53 -9.50
CA ARG A 406 -3.87 -19.96 -9.87
C ARG A 406 -3.79 -19.17 -11.19
N ILE A 407 -2.76 -18.35 -11.35
CA ILE A 407 -2.55 -17.58 -12.59
C ILE A 407 -2.19 -18.52 -13.74
N ALA A 408 -1.33 -19.52 -13.50
CA ALA A 408 -1.03 -20.51 -14.52
C ALA A 408 -2.28 -21.27 -14.99
N ALA A 409 -3.16 -21.65 -14.05
CA ALA A 409 -4.43 -22.31 -14.37
C ALA A 409 -5.38 -21.38 -15.14
N LEU A 410 -5.40 -20.08 -14.83
CA LEU A 410 -6.20 -19.09 -15.57
C LEU A 410 -5.66 -18.87 -17.00
N GLU A 411 -4.34 -18.79 -17.16
CA GLU A 411 -3.69 -18.66 -18.47
C GLU A 411 -3.92 -19.89 -19.35
N GLU A 412 -3.94 -21.08 -18.75
CA GLU A 412 -4.24 -22.34 -19.47
C GLU A 412 -5.66 -22.40 -20.03
N LEU A 413 -6.62 -21.68 -19.46
CA LEU A 413 -7.99 -21.62 -19.95
C LEU A 413 -8.14 -20.79 -21.25
N ASP A 414 -7.12 -20.00 -21.62
CA ASP A 414 -7.05 -19.10 -22.81
C ASP A 414 -8.27 -18.13 -22.95
N VAL A 415 -9.00 -17.91 -21.85
CA VAL A 415 -10.23 -17.09 -21.83
C VAL A 415 -9.96 -15.59 -21.74
N LEU A 416 -8.75 -15.17 -21.41
CA LEU A 416 -8.43 -13.75 -21.20
C LEU A 416 -8.32 -12.94 -22.50
N ARG A 417 -8.07 -13.60 -23.65
CA ARG A 417 -7.84 -12.94 -24.93
C ARG A 417 -9.10 -12.39 -25.60
N ALA A 418 -10.23 -13.04 -25.37
CA ALA A 418 -11.51 -12.60 -25.89
C ALA A 418 -12.16 -11.58 -24.93
N GLY A 419 -12.89 -10.60 -25.47
CA GLY A 419 -13.75 -9.71 -24.70
C GLY A 419 -14.90 -10.46 -24.02
N ARG A 420 -16.03 -9.78 -23.79
CA ARG A 420 -17.25 -10.42 -23.28
C ARG A 420 -17.75 -11.50 -24.24
N GLU A 421 -18.36 -12.53 -23.68
CA GLU A 421 -18.88 -13.67 -24.42
C GLU A 421 -20.36 -13.94 -24.05
N GLU A 422 -21.21 -14.13 -25.06
CA GLU A 422 -22.65 -14.30 -24.87
C GLU A 422 -23.01 -15.44 -23.91
N ARG A 423 -22.22 -16.50 -23.83
CA ARG A 423 -22.43 -17.59 -22.87
C ARG A 423 -22.36 -17.12 -21.42
N PHE A 424 -21.43 -16.22 -21.08
CA PHE A 424 -21.31 -15.61 -19.75
C PHE A 424 -22.32 -14.48 -19.53
N ASP A 425 -22.63 -13.68 -20.57
CA ASP A 425 -23.71 -12.70 -20.52
C ASP A 425 -25.05 -13.35 -20.20
N ARG A 426 -25.30 -14.52 -20.75
CA ARG A 426 -26.51 -15.31 -20.50
C ARG A 426 -26.59 -15.73 -19.03
N ILE A 427 -25.49 -16.23 -18.44
CA ILE A 427 -25.44 -16.60 -17.03
C ILE A 427 -25.69 -15.39 -16.14
N ALA A 428 -25.05 -14.27 -16.44
CA ALA A 428 -25.26 -13.02 -15.71
C ALA A 428 -26.73 -12.55 -15.79
N ARG A 429 -27.36 -12.61 -16.96
CA ARG A 429 -28.78 -12.28 -17.11
C ARG A 429 -29.70 -13.21 -16.30
N ILE A 430 -29.39 -14.49 -16.25
CA ILE A 430 -30.16 -15.45 -15.46
C ILE A 430 -30.00 -15.14 -13.98
N ALA A 431 -28.77 -14.95 -13.51
CA ALA A 431 -28.48 -14.61 -12.12
C ALA A 431 -29.18 -13.32 -11.67
N ALA A 432 -29.14 -12.28 -12.49
CA ALA A 432 -29.82 -11.01 -12.22
C ALA A 432 -31.33 -11.18 -12.06
N ARG A 433 -31.95 -12.03 -12.87
CA ARG A 433 -33.42 -12.28 -12.84
C ARG A 433 -33.81 -13.18 -11.67
N VAL A 434 -33.06 -14.25 -11.42
CA VAL A 434 -33.37 -15.22 -10.35
C VAL A 434 -33.23 -14.59 -8.98
N LEU A 435 -32.19 -13.76 -8.79
CA LEU A 435 -31.87 -13.12 -7.53
C LEU A 435 -32.42 -11.67 -7.43
N ASP A 436 -33.20 -11.25 -8.42
CA ASP A 436 -33.84 -9.93 -8.48
C ASP A 436 -32.86 -8.77 -8.20
N VAL A 437 -31.68 -8.80 -8.81
CA VAL A 437 -30.65 -7.74 -8.66
C VAL A 437 -30.45 -6.98 -9.98
N PRO A 438 -30.14 -5.67 -9.94
CA PRO A 438 -29.94 -4.88 -11.15
C PRO A 438 -28.69 -5.26 -11.93
N VAL A 439 -27.63 -5.72 -11.24
CA VAL A 439 -26.34 -6.02 -11.86
C VAL A 439 -25.82 -7.38 -11.42
N SER A 440 -25.44 -8.18 -12.40
CA SER A 440 -24.70 -9.43 -12.22
C SER A 440 -23.61 -9.54 -13.26
N ALA A 441 -22.47 -10.11 -12.89
CA ALA A 441 -21.33 -10.29 -13.79
C ALA A 441 -20.55 -11.56 -13.51
N VAL A 442 -19.94 -12.11 -14.57
CA VAL A 442 -18.90 -13.14 -14.52
C VAL A 442 -17.56 -12.46 -14.75
N ASN A 443 -16.72 -12.46 -13.75
CA ASN A 443 -15.43 -11.81 -13.77
C ASN A 443 -14.30 -12.81 -13.56
N LEU A 444 -13.18 -12.60 -14.25
CA LEU A 444 -11.92 -13.32 -14.02
C LEU A 444 -10.92 -12.40 -13.38
N ILE A 445 -10.16 -12.93 -12.44
CA ILE A 445 -9.15 -12.17 -11.69
C ILE A 445 -7.77 -12.56 -12.18
N ASN A 446 -7.17 -11.67 -12.95
CA ASN A 446 -5.80 -11.79 -13.42
C ASN A 446 -4.82 -11.23 -12.37
N ARG A 447 -3.56 -11.07 -12.71
CA ARG A 447 -2.48 -10.59 -11.84
C ARG A 447 -2.75 -9.20 -11.28
N ASP A 448 -3.15 -8.28 -12.16
CA ASP A 448 -3.34 -6.85 -11.90
C ASP A 448 -4.75 -6.33 -12.25
N GLN A 449 -5.57 -7.17 -12.86
CA GLN A 449 -6.86 -6.78 -13.42
C GLN A 449 -7.97 -7.77 -13.08
N GLN A 450 -9.17 -7.23 -12.94
CA GLN A 450 -10.43 -7.96 -13.10
C GLN A 450 -10.88 -7.80 -14.54
N VAL A 451 -11.13 -8.89 -15.24
CA VAL A 451 -11.64 -8.92 -16.62
C VAL A 451 -13.07 -9.42 -16.62
N CYS A 452 -14.01 -8.61 -17.11
CA CYS A 452 -15.41 -8.98 -17.23
C CYS A 452 -15.62 -9.87 -18.46
N LYS A 453 -16.08 -11.10 -18.26
CA LYS A 453 -16.38 -12.06 -19.31
C LYS A 453 -17.84 -12.06 -19.72
N GLY A 454 -18.72 -11.62 -18.82
CA GLY A 454 -20.13 -11.43 -19.08
C GLY A 454 -20.80 -10.57 -18.03
N MET A 455 -21.79 -9.79 -18.44
CA MET A 455 -22.58 -8.91 -17.59
C MET A 455 -23.99 -8.74 -18.18
N ASN A 456 -24.97 -8.54 -17.31
CA ASN A 456 -26.36 -8.36 -17.75
C ASN A 456 -26.70 -6.93 -18.20
N CYS A 457 -25.78 -5.98 -18.05
CA CYS A 457 -25.95 -4.56 -18.38
C CYS A 457 -24.65 -3.97 -18.96
N GLU A 458 -24.67 -2.68 -19.31
CA GLU A 458 -23.44 -1.94 -19.64
C GLU A 458 -22.59 -1.70 -18.40
N GLY A 459 -21.28 -1.83 -18.56
CA GLY A 459 -20.31 -1.62 -17.47
C GLY A 459 -18.86 -1.81 -17.96
N PRO A 460 -17.87 -1.61 -17.09
CA PRO A 460 -16.47 -1.70 -17.47
C PRO A 460 -16.07 -3.15 -17.81
N ASP A 461 -15.34 -3.31 -18.90
CA ASP A 461 -14.79 -4.63 -19.30
C ASP A 461 -13.57 -5.00 -18.47
N ILE A 462 -12.82 -4.02 -18.01
CA ILE A 462 -11.61 -4.20 -17.22
C ILE A 462 -11.62 -3.23 -16.03
N LEU A 463 -11.27 -3.74 -14.87
CA LEU A 463 -11.05 -2.97 -13.64
C LEU A 463 -9.68 -3.32 -13.05
N PRO A 464 -9.00 -2.38 -12.40
CA PRO A 464 -7.82 -2.71 -11.59
C PRO A 464 -8.17 -3.73 -10.51
N ARG A 465 -7.34 -4.76 -10.35
CA ARG A 465 -7.53 -5.78 -9.29
C ARG A 465 -7.55 -5.13 -7.90
N ALA A 466 -6.76 -4.07 -7.72
CA ALA A 466 -6.65 -3.34 -6.47
C ALA A 466 -8.00 -2.82 -5.92
N ILE A 467 -8.98 -2.51 -6.77
CA ILE A 467 -10.32 -2.04 -6.35
C ILE A 467 -11.39 -3.15 -6.40
N SER A 468 -11.01 -4.35 -6.81
CA SER A 468 -11.93 -5.44 -7.10
C SER A 468 -12.43 -6.14 -5.83
N LEU A 469 -13.74 -6.13 -5.59
CA LEU A 469 -14.38 -6.97 -4.57
C LEU A 469 -14.27 -8.46 -4.92
N CYS A 470 -14.28 -8.78 -6.21
CA CYS A 470 -14.07 -10.14 -6.68
C CYS A 470 -12.69 -10.70 -6.33
N ALA A 471 -11.67 -9.83 -6.23
CA ALA A 471 -10.34 -10.24 -5.77
C ALA A 471 -10.35 -10.67 -4.29
N HIS A 472 -11.20 -10.08 -3.45
CA HIS A 472 -11.43 -10.54 -2.09
C HIS A 472 -12.23 -11.85 -2.06
N THR A 473 -13.24 -11.97 -2.92
CA THR A 473 -14.07 -13.18 -3.01
C THR A 473 -13.27 -14.43 -3.32
N ILE A 474 -12.26 -14.35 -4.22
CA ILE A 474 -11.45 -15.53 -4.58
C ILE A 474 -10.54 -16.03 -3.45
N LEU A 475 -10.35 -15.27 -2.38
CA LEU A 475 -9.61 -15.69 -1.19
C LEU A 475 -10.39 -16.70 -0.34
N GLY A 476 -11.73 -16.59 -0.38
CA GLY A 476 -12.66 -17.46 0.35
C GLY A 476 -13.01 -18.73 -0.42
N ARG A 477 -13.77 -19.61 0.26
CA ARG A 477 -14.37 -20.82 -0.34
C ARG A 477 -15.85 -20.64 -0.60
N ASP A 478 -16.50 -19.85 0.23
CA ASP A 478 -17.94 -19.65 0.28
C ASP A 478 -18.35 -18.34 -0.40
N VAL A 479 -19.63 -18.09 -0.46
CA VAL A 479 -20.17 -16.82 -0.95
C VAL A 479 -19.76 -15.69 -0.03
N MET A 480 -19.07 -14.69 -0.56
CA MET A 480 -18.80 -13.44 0.15
C MET A 480 -20.00 -12.50 -0.01
N VAL A 481 -20.54 -11.99 1.08
CA VAL A 481 -21.67 -11.06 1.08
C VAL A 481 -21.32 -9.79 1.82
N ILE A 482 -21.61 -8.65 1.22
CA ILE A 482 -21.62 -7.32 1.82
C ILE A 482 -23.04 -6.80 1.74
N PRO A 483 -23.85 -6.92 2.82
CA PRO A 483 -25.27 -6.56 2.80
C PRO A 483 -25.51 -5.07 2.59
N ASP A 484 -24.68 -4.24 3.20
CA ASP A 484 -24.63 -2.80 3.01
C ASP A 484 -23.19 -2.31 3.14
N SER A 485 -22.65 -1.73 2.09
CA SER A 485 -21.28 -1.20 2.08
C SER A 485 -21.05 -0.09 3.09
N ARG A 486 -22.09 0.63 3.50
CA ARG A 486 -21.99 1.71 4.49
C ARG A 486 -21.79 1.19 5.92
N GLU A 487 -22.16 -0.06 6.15
CA GLU A 487 -22.03 -0.75 7.44
C GLU A 487 -20.80 -1.69 7.47
N ASP A 488 -20.15 -1.92 6.31
CA ASP A 488 -18.96 -2.76 6.22
C ASP A 488 -17.69 -1.91 6.32
N GLU A 489 -17.00 -2.02 7.46
CA GLU A 489 -15.78 -1.26 7.76
C GLU A 489 -14.65 -1.51 6.76
N ARG A 490 -14.65 -2.64 6.05
CA ARG A 490 -13.58 -3.03 5.11
C ARG A 490 -13.70 -2.35 3.75
N PHE A 491 -14.93 -2.02 3.32
CA PHE A 491 -15.20 -1.66 1.93
C PHE A 491 -16.02 -0.37 1.76
N GLY A 492 -16.39 0.33 2.83
CA GLY A 492 -17.31 1.48 2.77
C GLY A 492 -16.89 2.59 1.80
N ASP A 493 -15.60 2.77 1.58
CA ASP A 493 -15.01 3.75 0.66
C ASP A 493 -14.43 3.13 -0.62
N ASN A 494 -14.67 1.83 -0.86
CA ASN A 494 -14.25 1.18 -2.09
C ASN A 494 -14.89 1.89 -3.30
N LEU A 495 -14.09 2.11 -4.35
CA LEU A 495 -14.48 2.86 -5.53
C LEU A 495 -15.73 2.30 -6.23
N LEU A 496 -15.93 0.98 -6.22
CA LEU A 496 -17.12 0.37 -6.80
C LEU A 496 -18.40 0.80 -6.09
N PHE A 497 -18.34 0.96 -4.76
CA PHE A 497 -19.47 1.46 -4.01
C PHE A 497 -19.64 2.98 -4.15
N THR A 498 -18.56 3.75 -4.07
CA THR A 498 -18.65 5.23 -4.09
C THR A 498 -18.94 5.78 -5.49
N LYS A 499 -18.29 5.28 -6.54
CA LYS A 499 -18.44 5.77 -7.92
C LYS A 499 -19.73 5.29 -8.58
N TYR A 500 -20.05 3.99 -8.42
CA TYR A 500 -21.23 3.38 -9.06
C TYR A 500 -22.45 3.37 -8.15
N HIS A 501 -22.34 3.94 -6.93
CA HIS A 501 -23.39 4.04 -5.93
C HIS A 501 -24.00 2.70 -5.52
N TYR A 502 -23.21 1.62 -5.61
CA TYR A 502 -23.63 0.32 -5.09
C TYR A 502 -23.58 0.32 -3.57
N ARG A 503 -24.47 -0.45 -2.96
CA ARG A 503 -24.53 -0.67 -1.50
C ARG A 503 -24.43 -2.14 -1.14
N PHE A 504 -24.85 -3.00 -2.02
CA PHE A 504 -24.84 -4.46 -1.86
C PHE A 504 -23.84 -5.09 -2.81
N TYR A 505 -23.14 -6.11 -2.34
CA TYR A 505 -22.36 -7.02 -3.13
C TYR A 505 -22.53 -8.46 -2.63
N ALA A 506 -22.63 -9.41 -3.53
CA ALA A 506 -22.43 -10.83 -3.25
C ALA A 506 -21.61 -11.45 -4.37
N GLY A 507 -20.70 -12.35 -4.03
CA GLY A 507 -19.84 -13.01 -5.01
C GLY A 507 -19.51 -14.43 -4.58
N VAL A 508 -19.52 -15.36 -5.54
CA VAL A 508 -19.10 -16.75 -5.34
C VAL A 508 -17.88 -17.03 -6.21
N PRO A 509 -16.82 -17.66 -5.66
CA PRO A 509 -15.62 -17.94 -6.42
C PRO A 509 -15.84 -19.02 -7.49
N LEU A 510 -15.34 -18.77 -8.71
CA LEU A 510 -15.30 -19.74 -9.80
C LEU A 510 -13.98 -20.48 -9.79
N ARG A 511 -14.04 -21.82 -9.76
CA ARG A 511 -12.86 -22.67 -9.62
C ARG A 511 -12.64 -23.54 -10.85
N THR A 512 -11.37 -23.75 -11.17
CA THR A 512 -10.96 -24.77 -12.15
C THR A 512 -11.18 -26.17 -11.60
N SER A 513 -11.11 -27.18 -12.46
CA SER A 513 -11.14 -28.60 -12.05
C SER A 513 -10.04 -28.99 -11.04
N GLN A 514 -8.96 -28.22 -10.98
CA GLN A 514 -7.86 -28.38 -10.01
C GLN A 514 -8.09 -27.62 -8.69
N GLY A 515 -9.24 -26.90 -8.57
CA GLY A 515 -9.61 -26.16 -7.36
C GLY A 515 -9.08 -24.71 -7.27
N HIS A 516 -8.39 -24.20 -8.29
CA HIS A 516 -7.91 -22.82 -8.31
C HIS A 516 -9.05 -21.84 -8.54
N ALA A 517 -9.21 -20.87 -7.65
CA ALA A 517 -10.22 -19.80 -7.79
C ALA A 517 -9.73 -18.75 -8.81
N VAL A 518 -10.29 -18.78 -10.02
CA VAL A 518 -9.84 -17.95 -11.15
C VAL A 518 -10.72 -16.74 -11.41
N GLY A 519 -11.91 -16.68 -10.80
CA GLY A 519 -12.88 -15.61 -11.01
C GLY A 519 -14.06 -15.71 -10.07
N THR A 520 -15.11 -14.98 -10.39
CA THR A 520 -16.36 -14.92 -9.60
C THR A 520 -17.58 -14.80 -10.50
N LEU A 521 -18.72 -15.34 -10.03
CA LEU A 521 -20.04 -14.84 -10.39
C LEU A 521 -20.46 -13.88 -9.28
N CYS A 522 -20.78 -12.63 -9.61
CA CYS A 522 -21.09 -11.61 -8.61
C CYS A 522 -22.33 -10.79 -8.95
N LEU A 523 -22.88 -10.19 -7.89
CA LEU A 523 -24.12 -9.42 -7.86
C LEU A 523 -23.86 -8.07 -7.23
N PHE A 524 -24.49 -7.00 -7.74
CA PHE A 524 -24.47 -5.67 -7.16
C PHE A 524 -25.87 -5.05 -7.14
N ASP A 525 -26.14 -4.25 -6.11
CA ASP A 525 -27.34 -3.40 -6.03
C ASP A 525 -27.00 -2.06 -5.37
N SER A 526 -27.72 -1.03 -5.78
CA SER A 526 -27.70 0.29 -5.13
C SER A 526 -28.48 0.33 -3.81
N ARG A 527 -29.19 -0.73 -3.46
CA ARG A 527 -29.94 -0.90 -2.21
C ARG A 527 -29.28 -1.97 -1.36
N PRO A 528 -29.34 -1.85 -0.01
CA PRO A 528 -28.91 -2.92 0.87
C PRO A 528 -29.77 -4.17 0.66
N ARG A 529 -29.16 -5.35 0.79
CA ARG A 529 -29.85 -6.64 0.66
C ARG A 529 -29.30 -7.66 1.65
N HIS A 530 -30.18 -8.58 2.03
CA HIS A 530 -29.83 -9.77 2.80
C HIS A 530 -30.24 -10.98 1.98
N LEU A 531 -29.27 -11.80 1.60
CA LEU A 531 -29.54 -13.04 0.88
C LEU A 531 -30.17 -14.05 1.84
N GLN A 532 -31.22 -14.73 1.37
CA GLN A 532 -31.81 -15.87 2.07
C GLN A 532 -31.01 -17.15 1.72
N PRO A 533 -31.14 -18.23 2.48
CA PRO A 533 -30.45 -19.50 2.17
C PRO A 533 -30.72 -20.00 0.73
N GLU A 534 -31.91 -19.80 0.22
CA GLU A 534 -32.30 -20.16 -1.14
C GLU A 534 -31.56 -19.33 -2.20
N ASP A 535 -31.29 -18.04 -1.89
CA ASP A 535 -30.53 -17.16 -2.77
C ASP A 535 -29.05 -17.58 -2.84
N HIS A 536 -28.48 -17.97 -1.69
CA HIS A 536 -27.13 -18.53 -1.63
C HIS A 536 -27.00 -19.77 -2.51
N GLN A 537 -27.94 -20.73 -2.37
CA GLN A 537 -27.94 -21.96 -3.16
C GLN A 537 -28.09 -21.66 -4.66
N ALA A 538 -28.99 -20.74 -5.04
CA ALA A 538 -29.17 -20.35 -6.43
C ALA A 538 -27.93 -19.72 -7.04
N LEU A 539 -27.20 -18.89 -6.25
CA LEU A 539 -25.95 -18.26 -6.70
C LEU A 539 -24.84 -19.31 -6.89
N GLU A 540 -24.72 -20.26 -5.97
CA GLU A 540 -23.78 -21.37 -6.06
C GLU A 540 -24.07 -22.29 -7.25
N ASP A 541 -25.34 -22.63 -7.49
CA ASP A 541 -25.75 -23.46 -8.64
C ASP A 541 -25.42 -22.78 -9.97
N LEU A 542 -25.65 -21.47 -10.08
CA LEU A 542 -25.28 -20.68 -11.25
C LEU A 542 -23.76 -20.58 -11.42
N ALA A 543 -23.00 -20.53 -10.34
CA ALA A 543 -21.55 -20.56 -10.39
C ALA A 543 -21.02 -21.88 -10.93
N VAL A 544 -21.64 -23.01 -10.58
CA VAL A 544 -21.30 -24.32 -11.17
C VAL A 544 -21.51 -24.33 -12.68
N ILE A 545 -22.57 -23.66 -13.17
CA ILE A 545 -22.79 -23.52 -14.61
C ILE A 545 -21.68 -22.68 -15.24
N ALA A 546 -21.34 -21.54 -14.63
CA ALA A 546 -20.26 -20.67 -15.11
C ALA A 546 -18.89 -21.38 -15.14
N GLN A 547 -18.62 -22.22 -14.15
CA GLN A 547 -17.40 -23.03 -14.09
C GLN A 547 -17.32 -24.07 -15.21
N ARG A 548 -18.42 -24.68 -15.59
CA ARG A 548 -18.49 -25.61 -16.73
C ARG A 548 -18.20 -24.88 -18.04
N GLU A 549 -18.81 -23.73 -18.26
CA GLU A 549 -18.55 -22.90 -19.44
C GLU A 549 -17.08 -22.43 -19.54
N LEU A 550 -16.41 -22.22 -18.41
CA LEU A 550 -14.97 -21.93 -18.38
C LEU A 550 -14.10 -23.13 -18.79
N GLN A 551 -14.56 -24.36 -18.56
CA GLN A 551 -13.82 -25.59 -18.84
C GLN A 551 -14.06 -26.13 -20.25
N GLU A 552 -15.21 -25.87 -20.87
CA GLU A 552 -15.60 -26.36 -22.21
C GLU A 552 -14.79 -25.77 -23.36
N ILE A 553 -13.85 -24.87 -23.11
CA ILE A 553 -12.95 -24.29 -24.13
C ILE A 553 -11.84 -25.27 -24.56
N ARG A 554 -11.72 -26.43 -23.92
CA ARG A 554 -10.64 -27.41 -24.15
C ARG A 554 -10.97 -28.49 -25.18
N ASP A 555 -12.18 -28.59 -25.64
CA ASP A 555 -12.62 -29.51 -26.70
C ASP A 555 -12.88 -28.77 -28.02
#